data_aa7284461c4849ec55f33d38487eee7c
#
_entry.id   aa7284461c4849ec55f33d38487eee7c
#
_cell.length_a   1.000
_cell.length_b   1.000
_cell.length_c   1.000
_cell.angle_alpha   90.00
_cell.angle_beta   90.00
_cell.angle_gamma   90.00
#
_symmetry.space_group_name_H-M   'P 1'
#
loop_
_entity.id
_entity.type
_entity.pdbx_description
1 polymer ?
#
loop_
_entity_poly.entity_id
_entity_poly.type
_entity_poly.pdbx_seq_one_letter_code
_entity_poly.pdbx_strand_id
1 'polypeptide(L)'
;MNSVWQIAARLACEAAVGVLLALLLRRFVCMLVRVKGRSMMDTLHNGDFMLALRYGLFGDVRRFDVVICRYPGRKGYFVKRVVGLPGERISMEEGALYIDGEVIDEDFPLRKFLRGFEERTLGPDEYFVLGDNRPCSHDSRRIGPIPRSAIHARVCCVFWPLRRCRRIRRNVISSRGA
;
A
#
# COMPACT_ATOMS: atom_id res chain seq x y z
N MET A 1 15.03 33.92 -40.42
CA MET A 1 14.50 34.28 -39.07
C MET A 1 13.25 33.50 -38.71
N ASN A 2 12.29 33.27 -39.62
CA ASN A 2 11.02 32.57 -39.29
C ASN A 2 11.18 31.10 -38.88
N SER A 3 12.19 30.38 -39.39
CA SER A 3 12.42 28.95 -39.07
C SER A 3 12.85 28.70 -37.60
N VAL A 4 13.64 29.58 -37.01
CA VAL A 4 14.11 29.45 -35.62
C VAL A 4 12.94 29.61 -34.64
N TRP A 5 12.07 30.60 -34.87
CA TRP A 5 10.89 30.81 -34.05
C TRP A 5 9.87 29.68 -34.17
N GLN A 6 9.72 29.09 -35.36
CA GLN A 6 8.85 27.92 -35.55
C GLN A 6 9.39 26.66 -34.79
N ILE A 7 10.69 26.43 -34.85
CA ILE A 7 11.34 25.35 -34.09
C ILE A 7 11.18 25.57 -32.58
N ALA A 8 11.43 26.80 -32.09
CA ALA A 8 11.29 27.13 -30.68
C ALA A 8 9.82 26.94 -30.21
N ALA A 9 8.86 27.39 -30.98
CA ALA A 9 7.44 27.20 -30.66
C ALA A 9 7.01 25.73 -30.63
N ARG A 10 7.52 24.94 -31.57
CA ARG A 10 7.27 23.47 -31.58
C ARG A 10 7.85 22.78 -30.35
N LEU A 11 9.10 23.05 -30.01
CA LEU A 11 9.73 22.47 -28.81
C LEU A 11 9.00 22.89 -27.53
N ALA A 12 8.57 24.14 -27.43
CA ALA A 12 7.80 24.62 -26.29
C ALA A 12 6.43 23.89 -26.19
N CYS A 13 5.75 23.65 -27.31
CA CYS A 13 4.50 22.90 -27.37
C CYS A 13 4.69 21.44 -26.94
N GLU A 14 5.73 20.77 -27.45
CA GLU A 14 6.07 19.38 -27.07
C GLU A 14 6.38 19.27 -25.58
N ALA A 15 7.15 20.22 -25.05
CA ALA A 15 7.44 20.29 -23.62
C ALA A 15 6.15 20.51 -22.78
N ALA A 16 5.28 21.41 -23.20
CA ALA A 16 4.01 21.66 -22.52
C ALA A 16 3.10 20.44 -22.50
N VAL A 17 3.00 19.70 -23.62
CA VAL A 17 2.25 18.44 -23.72
C VAL A 17 2.86 17.39 -22.79
N GLY A 18 4.19 17.26 -22.76
CA GLY A 18 4.89 16.34 -21.85
C GLY A 18 4.61 16.64 -20.38
N VAL A 19 4.67 17.91 -19.99
CA VAL A 19 4.33 18.35 -18.63
C VAL A 19 2.88 18.07 -18.29
N LEU A 20 1.95 18.39 -19.18
CA LEU A 20 0.52 18.13 -18.98
C LEU A 20 0.27 16.63 -18.78
N LEU A 21 0.84 15.79 -19.64
CA LEU A 21 0.71 14.33 -19.52
C LEU A 21 1.29 13.81 -18.20
N ALA A 22 2.45 14.30 -17.78
CA ALA A 22 3.05 13.94 -16.49
C ALA A 22 2.17 14.35 -15.30
N LEU A 23 1.54 15.54 -15.36
CA LEU A 23 0.60 15.99 -14.35
C LEU A 23 -0.67 15.13 -14.31
N LEU A 24 -1.21 14.75 -15.46
CA LEU A 24 -2.37 13.85 -15.57
C LEU A 24 -2.03 12.47 -15.01
N LEU A 25 -0.89 11.88 -15.37
CA LEU A 25 -0.42 10.61 -14.83
C LEU A 25 -0.29 10.68 -13.30
N ARG A 26 0.35 11.73 -12.79
CA ARG A 26 0.48 11.95 -11.34
C ARG A 26 -0.88 12.12 -10.65
N ARG A 27 -1.84 12.78 -11.27
CA ARG A 27 -3.16 13.07 -10.69
C ARG A 27 -4.07 11.86 -10.65
N PHE A 28 -4.06 11.04 -11.71
CA PHE A 28 -5.04 9.97 -11.91
C PHE A 28 -4.47 8.56 -11.75
N VAL A 29 -3.20 8.35 -12.06
CA VAL A 29 -2.61 7.02 -12.17
C VAL A 29 -1.73 6.68 -10.97
N CYS A 30 -0.81 7.56 -10.58
CA CYS A 30 0.20 7.22 -9.59
C CYS A 30 0.33 8.24 -8.45
N MET A 31 0.93 7.76 -7.37
CA MET A 31 1.32 8.57 -6.22
C MET A 31 2.81 8.35 -5.93
N LEU A 32 3.55 9.44 -5.81
CA LEU A 32 4.93 9.42 -5.30
C LEU A 32 4.89 9.82 -3.84
N VAL A 33 5.34 8.93 -2.96
CA VAL A 33 5.24 9.12 -1.51
C VAL A 33 6.57 8.79 -0.84
N ARG A 34 6.96 9.63 0.11
CA ARG A 34 8.09 9.36 0.99
C ARG A 34 7.62 8.69 2.26
N VAL A 35 8.23 7.56 2.60
CA VAL A 35 7.92 6.80 3.82
C VAL A 35 8.37 7.59 5.05
N LYS A 36 7.44 7.76 6.00
CA LYS A 36 7.71 8.33 7.32
C LYS A 36 7.32 7.31 8.39
N GLY A 37 8.24 7.03 9.30
CA GLY A 37 8.01 6.10 10.41
C GLY A 37 8.57 4.70 10.18
N ARG A 38 8.28 3.81 11.15
CA ARG A 38 8.88 2.46 11.24
C ARG A 38 7.85 1.34 11.17
N SER A 39 6.58 1.64 10.94
CA SER A 39 5.49 0.64 11.05
C SER A 39 5.53 -0.44 9.96
N MET A 40 6.26 -0.22 8.88
CA MET A 40 6.42 -1.17 7.76
C MET A 40 7.86 -1.72 7.66
N MET A 41 8.69 -1.56 8.71
CA MET A 41 9.99 -2.22 8.74
C MET A 41 9.78 -3.76 8.83
N ASP A 42 10.48 -4.58 8.15
CA ASP A 42 11.64 -4.37 7.28
C ASP A 42 11.26 -4.25 5.79
N THR A 43 9.96 -4.22 5.49
CA THR A 43 9.47 -4.08 4.09
C THR A 43 9.75 -2.69 3.53
N LEU A 44 9.54 -1.64 4.32
CA LEU A 44 9.80 -0.24 3.93
C LEU A 44 10.55 0.47 5.05
N HIS A 45 11.55 1.25 4.67
CA HIS A 45 12.36 2.00 5.63
C HIS A 45 12.01 3.49 5.62
N ASN A 46 12.19 4.12 6.77
CA ASN A 46 12.02 5.56 6.85
C ASN A 46 12.93 6.28 5.84
N GLY A 47 12.36 7.21 5.08
CA GLY A 47 13.06 7.95 4.04
C GLY A 47 13.00 7.30 2.64
N ASP A 48 12.47 6.09 2.48
CA ASP A 48 12.25 5.50 1.17
C ASP A 48 11.26 6.35 0.35
N PHE A 49 11.57 6.53 -0.94
CA PHE A 49 10.60 7.06 -1.90
C PHE A 49 10.01 5.91 -2.68
N MET A 50 8.71 5.86 -2.71
CA MET A 50 7.95 4.78 -3.34
C MET A 50 6.97 5.30 -4.38
N LEU A 51 6.77 4.46 -5.38
CA LEU A 51 5.72 4.62 -6.39
C LEU A 51 4.54 3.73 -6.00
N ALA A 52 3.37 4.31 -5.97
CA ALA A 52 2.11 3.60 -5.77
C ALA A 52 1.14 3.90 -6.91
N LEU A 53 0.36 2.90 -7.31
CA LEU A 53 -0.68 3.01 -8.31
C LEU A 53 -2.05 3.15 -7.63
N ARG A 54 -2.84 4.12 -8.10
CA ARG A 54 -4.20 4.34 -7.58
C ARG A 54 -5.10 3.17 -7.93
N TYR A 55 -5.91 2.74 -6.97
CA TYR A 55 -6.98 1.80 -7.25
C TYR A 55 -8.06 2.47 -8.12
N GLY A 56 -8.78 1.66 -8.87
CA GLY A 56 -9.80 2.12 -9.82
C GLY A 56 -9.39 1.90 -11.28
N LEU A 57 -8.09 2.06 -11.62
CA LEU A 57 -7.54 1.73 -12.94
C LEU A 57 -6.82 0.37 -12.97
N PHE A 58 -6.40 -0.14 -11.80
CA PHE A 58 -5.49 -1.30 -11.69
C PHE A 58 -6.05 -2.44 -10.83
N GLY A 59 -7.37 -2.62 -10.85
CA GLY A 59 -8.07 -3.71 -10.18
C GLY A 59 -8.35 -3.47 -8.71
N ASP A 60 -8.85 -4.52 -8.03
CA ASP A 60 -9.30 -4.48 -6.65
C ASP A 60 -8.17 -4.69 -5.62
N VAL A 61 -8.48 -4.32 -4.38
CA VAL A 61 -7.61 -4.57 -3.23
C VAL A 61 -7.57 -6.07 -2.97
N ARG A 62 -6.36 -6.61 -2.84
CA ARG A 62 -6.14 -8.03 -2.57
C ARG A 62 -5.37 -8.21 -1.26
N ARG A 63 -5.49 -9.40 -0.68
CA ARG A 63 -4.72 -9.77 0.50
C ARG A 63 -3.22 -9.56 0.26
N PHE A 64 -2.54 -9.08 1.26
CA PHE A 64 -1.12 -8.72 1.31
C PHE A 64 -0.67 -7.56 0.39
N ASP A 65 -1.60 -6.85 -0.26
CA ASP A 65 -1.25 -5.58 -0.87
C ASP A 65 -0.71 -4.61 0.19
N VAL A 66 0.43 -4.00 -0.10
CA VAL A 66 0.90 -2.85 0.66
C VAL A 66 0.20 -1.61 0.11
N VAL A 67 -0.59 -0.97 0.94
CA VAL A 67 -1.51 0.09 0.51
C VAL A 67 -1.22 1.42 1.19
N ILE A 68 -1.55 2.50 0.47
CA ILE A 68 -1.66 3.85 1.02
C ILE A 68 -3.12 4.05 1.40
N CYS A 69 -3.36 4.26 2.69
CA CYS A 69 -4.71 4.44 3.23
C CYS A 69 -4.81 5.68 4.12
N ARG A 70 -6.05 6.07 4.43
CA ARG A 70 -6.38 7.05 5.46
C ARG A 70 -7.15 6.36 6.58
N TYR A 71 -6.97 6.85 7.79
CA TYR A 71 -7.78 6.43 8.92
C TYR A 71 -8.91 7.43 9.18
N PRO A 72 -10.11 6.96 9.48
CA PRO A 72 -11.19 7.84 9.91
C PRO A 72 -10.74 8.74 11.07
N GLY A 73 -11.06 10.02 11.00
CA GLY A 73 -10.72 10.99 12.03
C GLY A 73 -9.24 11.40 12.13
N ARG A 74 -8.34 10.88 11.27
CA ARG A 74 -6.92 11.22 11.27
C ARG A 74 -6.48 11.93 10.00
N LYS A 75 -5.67 12.97 10.14
CA LYS A 75 -5.05 13.66 9.02
C LYS A 75 -3.85 12.85 8.49
N GLY A 76 -3.67 12.84 7.16
CA GLY A 76 -2.52 12.25 6.50
C GLY A 76 -2.75 10.85 5.93
N TYR A 77 -1.73 10.35 5.26
CA TYR A 77 -1.69 9.03 4.66
C TYR A 77 -0.84 8.08 5.50
N PHE A 78 -1.28 6.84 5.58
CA PHE A 78 -0.59 5.75 6.24
C PHE A 78 -0.27 4.67 5.23
N VAL A 79 0.84 3.96 5.44
CA VAL A 79 1.20 2.79 4.64
C VAL A 79 1.03 1.56 5.51
N LYS A 80 0.25 0.60 5.05
CA LYS A 80 -0.06 -0.64 5.75
C LYS A 80 -0.21 -1.79 4.77
N ARG A 81 -0.25 -3.02 5.30
CA ARG A 81 -0.54 -4.22 4.53
C ARG A 81 -1.96 -4.68 4.80
N VAL A 82 -2.68 -5.00 3.74
CA VAL A 82 -4.02 -5.62 3.84
C VAL A 82 -3.86 -7.06 4.28
N VAL A 83 -4.49 -7.44 5.37
CA VAL A 83 -4.45 -8.81 5.89
C VAL A 83 -5.84 -9.47 5.95
N GLY A 84 -6.90 -8.69 6.11
CA GLY A 84 -8.29 -9.17 6.06
C GLY A 84 -9.07 -8.48 4.93
N LEU A 85 -9.93 -9.24 4.26
CA LEU A 85 -10.79 -8.80 3.17
C LEU A 85 -12.25 -8.75 3.63
N PRO A 86 -13.14 -8.05 2.90
CA PRO A 86 -14.56 -7.99 3.25
C PRO A 86 -15.21 -9.36 3.46
N GLY A 87 -16.01 -9.48 4.52
CA GLY A 87 -16.76 -10.67 4.87
C GLY A 87 -15.98 -11.74 5.64
N GLU A 88 -14.66 -11.62 5.78
CA GLU A 88 -13.84 -12.62 6.46
C GLU A 88 -13.87 -12.47 7.99
N ARG A 89 -13.68 -13.59 8.68
CA ARG A 89 -13.41 -13.62 10.12
C ARG A 89 -11.92 -13.59 10.33
N ILE A 90 -11.43 -12.61 11.08
CA ILE A 90 -10.01 -12.41 11.33
C ILE A 90 -9.72 -12.44 12.82
N SER A 91 -8.69 -13.18 13.22
CA SER A 91 -8.15 -13.18 14.58
C SER A 91 -6.62 -13.28 14.55
N MET A 92 -6.02 -13.06 15.69
CA MET A 92 -4.57 -13.26 15.86
C MET A 92 -4.31 -13.85 17.24
N GLU A 93 -3.62 -14.96 17.28
CA GLU A 93 -3.23 -15.65 18.50
C GLU A 93 -1.73 -16.00 18.45
N GLU A 94 -1.02 -15.73 19.53
CA GLU A 94 0.43 -15.96 19.65
C GLU A 94 1.27 -15.44 18.46
N GLY A 95 0.79 -14.37 17.83
CA GLY A 95 1.44 -13.75 16.66
C GLY A 95 1.17 -14.45 15.33
N ALA A 96 0.37 -15.53 15.31
CA ALA A 96 -0.16 -16.14 14.10
C ALA A 96 -1.47 -15.45 13.68
N LEU A 97 -1.61 -15.22 12.37
CA LEU A 97 -2.83 -14.65 11.77
C LEU A 97 -3.76 -15.77 11.33
N TYR A 98 -5.04 -15.68 11.72
CA TYR A 98 -6.08 -16.61 11.32
C TYR A 98 -7.11 -15.88 10.47
N ILE A 99 -7.53 -16.51 9.39
CA ILE A 99 -8.64 -16.06 8.54
C ILE A 99 -9.61 -17.24 8.40
N ASP A 100 -10.86 -17.02 8.77
CA ASP A 100 -11.93 -18.02 8.79
C ASP A 100 -11.55 -19.30 9.57
N GLY A 101 -10.72 -19.14 10.59
CA GLY A 101 -10.20 -20.22 11.45
C GLY A 101 -8.94 -20.91 10.93
N GLU A 102 -8.46 -20.58 9.75
CA GLU A 102 -7.22 -21.15 9.18
C GLU A 102 -6.03 -20.23 9.39
N VAL A 103 -4.88 -20.82 9.76
CA VAL A 103 -3.61 -20.08 9.88
C VAL A 103 -3.14 -19.62 8.51
N ILE A 104 -2.88 -18.33 8.39
CA ILE A 104 -2.36 -17.74 7.17
C ILE A 104 -0.85 -17.56 7.27
N ASP A 105 -0.13 -18.15 6.32
CA ASP A 105 1.32 -17.93 6.21
C ASP A 105 1.63 -16.53 5.71
N GLU A 106 2.42 -15.80 6.48
CA GLU A 106 2.82 -14.43 6.19
C GLU A 106 4.27 -14.42 5.67
N ASP A 107 4.45 -14.85 4.41
CA ASP A 107 5.75 -14.93 3.72
C ASP A 107 6.26 -13.54 3.27
N PHE A 108 6.51 -12.65 4.22
CA PHE A 108 7.16 -11.34 4.00
C PHE A 108 7.95 -10.93 5.25
N PRO A 109 8.90 -9.99 5.15
CA PRO A 109 9.64 -9.50 6.31
C PRO A 109 8.69 -8.97 7.38
N LEU A 110 8.60 -9.67 8.49
CA LEU A 110 7.62 -9.46 9.54
C LEU A 110 8.29 -9.44 10.91
N ARG A 111 8.07 -8.38 11.68
CA ARG A 111 8.40 -8.35 13.10
C ARG A 111 7.17 -8.75 13.89
N LYS A 112 7.14 -10.00 14.33
CA LYS A 112 6.02 -10.56 15.10
C LYS A 112 5.87 -9.89 16.45
N PHE A 113 4.65 -9.92 16.95
CA PHE A 113 4.28 -9.47 18.28
C PHE A 113 3.28 -10.47 18.85
N LEU A 114 3.60 -11.10 19.97
CA LEU A 114 2.82 -12.21 20.53
C LEU A 114 1.41 -11.83 20.99
N ARG A 115 1.15 -10.54 21.22
CA ARG A 115 -0.18 -10.09 21.62
C ARG A 115 -1.15 -10.18 20.44
N GLY A 116 -2.13 -11.06 20.60
CA GLY A 116 -3.24 -11.26 19.65
C GLY A 116 -4.36 -10.24 19.78
N PHE A 117 -5.42 -10.49 19.04
CA PHE A 117 -6.74 -9.86 19.17
C PHE A 117 -7.81 -10.91 18.93
N GLU A 118 -8.96 -10.72 19.56
CA GLU A 118 -10.12 -11.60 19.45
C GLU A 118 -10.69 -11.62 18.04
N GLU A 119 -11.38 -12.74 17.71
CA GLU A 119 -12.00 -12.91 16.41
C GLU A 119 -12.98 -11.77 16.11
N ARG A 120 -12.94 -11.30 14.88
CA ARG A 120 -13.81 -10.26 14.36
C ARG A 120 -14.25 -10.58 12.95
N THR A 121 -15.54 -10.48 12.67
CA THR A 121 -16.08 -10.54 11.31
C THR A 121 -16.01 -9.17 10.65
N LEU A 122 -15.44 -9.09 9.45
CA LEU A 122 -15.35 -7.88 8.66
C LEU A 122 -16.65 -7.66 7.87
N GLY A 123 -17.10 -6.43 7.85
CA GLY A 123 -18.26 -6.03 7.04
C GLY A 123 -18.01 -6.12 5.52
N PRO A 124 -19.04 -5.92 4.68
CA PRO A 124 -18.96 -6.09 3.23
C PRO A 124 -18.04 -5.06 2.52
N ASP A 125 -17.67 -3.97 3.18
CA ASP A 125 -16.75 -2.95 2.66
C ASP A 125 -15.55 -2.73 3.59
N GLU A 126 -15.31 -3.64 4.53
CA GLU A 126 -14.28 -3.49 5.54
C GLU A 126 -13.01 -4.28 5.22
N TYR A 127 -11.88 -3.60 5.37
CA TYR A 127 -10.54 -4.18 5.20
C TYR A 127 -9.76 -4.06 6.50
N PHE A 128 -9.07 -5.12 6.86
CA PHE A 128 -8.18 -5.13 8.03
C PHE A 128 -6.74 -4.93 7.60
N VAL A 129 -6.10 -3.90 8.12
CA VAL A 129 -4.74 -3.52 7.71
C VAL A 129 -3.79 -3.53 8.89
N LEU A 130 -2.61 -4.12 8.70
CA LEU A 130 -1.55 -4.21 9.70
C LEU A 130 -0.24 -3.60 9.19
N GLY A 131 0.58 -3.16 10.14
CA GLY A 131 1.98 -2.86 9.84
C GLY A 131 2.83 -4.11 9.91
N ASP A 132 3.85 -4.24 9.08
CA ASP A 132 4.78 -5.37 9.09
C ASP A 132 5.65 -5.35 10.36
N ASN A 133 5.93 -4.18 10.91
CA ASN A 133 6.51 -4.04 12.23
C ASN A 133 5.40 -4.01 13.29
N ARG A 134 4.86 -5.19 13.63
CA ARG A 134 3.70 -5.37 14.51
C ARG A 134 3.83 -4.66 15.87
N PRO A 135 4.99 -4.68 16.56
CA PRO A 135 5.17 -3.98 17.83
C PRO A 135 5.09 -2.45 17.69
N CYS A 136 5.56 -1.90 16.57
CA CYS A 136 5.67 -0.46 16.33
C CYS A 136 4.60 0.07 15.37
N SER A 137 3.46 -0.59 15.25
CA SER A 137 2.40 -0.18 14.34
C SER A 137 1.13 0.22 15.07
N HIS A 138 0.59 1.37 14.68
CA HIS A 138 -0.76 1.79 15.00
C HIS A 138 -1.64 1.48 13.78
N ASP A 139 -2.46 0.45 13.87
CA ASP A 139 -3.19 -0.15 12.76
C ASP A 139 -4.56 -0.68 13.19
N SER A 140 -5.22 -1.50 12.38
CA SER A 140 -6.60 -1.97 12.61
C SER A 140 -6.80 -2.71 13.94
N ARG A 141 -5.76 -3.21 14.58
CA ARG A 141 -5.86 -3.78 15.94
C ARG A 141 -6.30 -2.75 16.97
N ARG A 142 -5.99 -1.47 16.73
CA ARG A 142 -6.31 -0.36 17.65
C ARG A 142 -7.46 0.51 17.15
N ILE A 143 -7.56 0.71 15.84
CA ILE A 143 -8.51 1.65 15.24
C ILE A 143 -9.71 0.97 14.60
N GLY A 144 -9.71 -0.37 14.50
CA GLY A 144 -10.70 -1.13 13.76
C GLY A 144 -10.41 -1.23 12.26
N PRO A 145 -11.25 -1.96 11.52
CA PRO A 145 -11.17 -2.06 10.07
C PRO A 145 -11.39 -0.72 9.40
N ILE A 146 -10.98 -0.61 8.14
CA ILE A 146 -11.15 0.60 7.32
C ILE A 146 -12.01 0.29 6.10
N PRO A 147 -12.85 1.24 5.66
CA PRO A 147 -13.68 1.04 4.47
C PRO A 147 -12.82 1.08 3.19
N ARG A 148 -13.33 0.48 2.10
CA ARG A 148 -12.68 0.49 0.79
C ARG A 148 -12.30 1.90 0.31
N SER A 149 -13.17 2.87 0.57
CA SER A 149 -12.96 4.27 0.22
C SER A 149 -11.75 4.92 0.89
N ALA A 150 -11.31 4.37 2.03
CA ALA A 150 -10.11 4.82 2.73
C ALA A 150 -8.81 4.29 2.10
N ILE A 151 -8.86 3.34 1.17
CA ILE A 151 -7.71 2.74 0.50
C ILE A 151 -7.52 3.42 -0.87
N HIS A 152 -6.43 4.16 -1.03
CA HIS A 152 -6.23 5.02 -2.20
C HIS A 152 -5.35 4.42 -3.28
N ALA A 153 -4.26 3.73 -2.90
CA ALA A 153 -3.28 3.25 -3.85
C ALA A 153 -2.53 2.02 -3.32
N ARG A 154 -2.02 1.21 -4.24
CA ARG A 154 -1.12 0.08 -3.96
C ARG A 154 0.32 0.51 -4.20
N VAL A 155 1.20 0.23 -3.25
CA VAL A 155 2.64 0.43 -3.39
C VAL A 155 3.21 -0.62 -4.36
N CYS A 156 3.93 -0.18 -5.37
CA CYS A 156 4.52 -1.04 -6.39
C CYS A 156 6.02 -1.27 -6.19
N CYS A 157 6.74 -0.19 -5.91
CA CYS A 157 8.19 -0.28 -5.72
C CYS A 157 8.72 0.87 -4.86
N VAL A 158 9.88 0.64 -4.28
CA VAL A 158 10.79 1.67 -3.79
C VAL A 158 11.74 2.01 -4.94
N PHE A 159 11.86 3.29 -5.31
CA PHE A 159 12.74 3.73 -6.39
C PHE A 159 13.92 4.58 -5.90
N TRP A 160 13.88 5.05 -4.66
CA TRP A 160 14.97 5.78 -4.02
C TRP A 160 15.02 5.48 -2.51
N PRO A 161 16.21 5.39 -1.90
CA PRO A 161 17.54 5.49 -2.50
C PRO A 161 17.87 4.30 -3.40
N LEU A 162 18.71 4.49 -4.41
CA LEU A 162 19.02 3.47 -5.42
C LEU A 162 19.49 2.13 -4.81
N ARG A 163 20.23 2.19 -3.69
CA ARG A 163 20.68 0.99 -2.95
C ARG A 163 19.55 0.14 -2.38
N ARG A 164 18.33 0.70 -2.24
CA ARG A 164 17.14 0.01 -1.74
C ARG A 164 16.03 -0.10 -2.79
N CYS A 165 16.36 0.20 -4.05
CA CYS A 165 15.43 0.06 -5.15
C CYS A 165 14.97 -1.39 -5.28
N ARG A 166 13.65 -1.62 -5.15
CA ARG A 166 13.04 -2.95 -5.21
C ARG A 166 11.56 -2.89 -5.52
N ARG A 167 11.05 -3.94 -6.14
CA ARG A 167 9.61 -4.13 -6.31
C ARG A 167 9.00 -4.66 -5.00
N ILE A 168 7.88 -4.09 -4.59
CA ILE A 168 7.08 -4.61 -3.49
C ILE A 168 6.16 -5.68 -4.06
N ARG A 169 6.42 -6.93 -3.70
CA ARG A 169 5.65 -8.08 -4.16
C ARG A 169 4.48 -8.32 -3.20
N ARG A 170 3.36 -8.80 -3.75
CA ARG A 170 2.41 -9.60 -2.99
C ARG A 170 3.06 -10.95 -2.78
N ASN A 171 3.06 -11.45 -1.59
CA ASN A 171 3.29 -12.87 -1.43
C ASN A 171 1.98 -13.56 -1.78
N VAL A 172 2.01 -14.30 -2.85
CA VAL A 172 0.92 -15.19 -3.24
C VAL A 172 1.05 -16.40 -2.32
N ILE A 173 0.02 -16.65 -1.52
CA ILE A 173 -0.12 -17.93 -0.84
C ILE A 173 -0.09 -18.98 -1.94
N SER A 174 1.02 -19.71 -2.04
CA SER A 174 1.00 -21.00 -2.72
C SER A 174 0.14 -21.88 -1.83
N SER A 175 -1.10 -22.13 -2.21
CA SER A 175 -1.86 -23.25 -1.68
C SER A 175 -1.06 -24.49 -2.01
N ARG A 176 -0.21 -24.93 -1.08
CA ARG A 176 0.32 -26.29 -1.13
C ARG A 176 -0.91 -27.15 -0.88
N GLY A 177 -1.36 -27.73 -1.98
CA GLY A 177 -2.47 -28.67 -1.97
C GLY A 177 -2.24 -29.78 -0.97
N ALA A 178 -3.36 -30.22 -0.47
CA ALA A 178 -3.52 -31.44 0.28
C ALA A 178 -2.92 -32.63 -0.46
#